data_1506eac7ddcb88b2d7d7dfad8a659e31
#
_entry.id   1506eac7ddcb88b2d7d7dfad8a659e31
#
_cell.length_a   1.000
_cell.length_b   1.000
_cell.length_c   1.000
_cell.angle_alpha   90.00
_cell.angle_beta   90.00
_cell.angle_gamma   90.00
#
_symmetry.space_group_name_H-M   'P 1'
#
loop_
_entity.id
_entity.type
_entity.pdbx_description
1 polymer ?
#
loop_
_entity_poly.entity_id
_entity_poly.type
_entity_poly.pdbx_seq_one_letter_code
_entity_poly.pdbx_strand_id
1 'polypeptide(L)'
;MAKGPADGVVRARTRWLAGLARHKETGPVVAGGVLGALFASMGLAVLLGPANGFGGASLRYMGAISILGLLPCGAGFVWALIHPRRGLPAAAVGTVLGLGIFLGFAGDGLNDSWKAPADHPATVRAIGSWTNGSLVVRVRPDQVVAYRSGGGSVAWQWTPPGSDSVCTMSRGIGAGGIGLVGHSPPGKPCAAVTSLDLADGKQGWTATVNAPARDGDTADSDLVAVAGTQAVLQGTDGWRAVRLTDGRELWRSAPDAGCTPIEVAGGGQDVVTAAECGDGTAVVRTVAPGDGQGRTRAAMPAEGGLKNFMVVSVDPLAVWVDAQAEHGTHAVLSFDRAGKQRAAIAVSGDEYDLDVMLGGVHAFDEFTARPLLGGVVVGDLFIVPGERQGDVSISGGPHPSRTATGRLVAYSLADGTRQWTAGLDDQVTGVLVDGTSVWAMTRDKLTRIDAATGRQSRELDVNDTASLYPVDLSAAGREQFTVVAEDGTRDEPPVRGIS
;
A
#
# COMPACT_ATOMS: atom_id res chain seq x y z
N MET A 1 -71.16 -32.70 43.09
CA MET A 1 -71.46 -31.81 41.93
C MET A 1 -70.28 -30.93 41.64
N ALA A 2 -69.53 -31.28 40.65
CA ALA A 2 -68.28 -30.60 40.28
C ALA A 2 -68.58 -29.45 39.28
N LYS A 3 -68.20 -28.23 39.61
CA LYS A 3 -68.20 -27.07 38.69
C LYS A 3 -66.97 -27.16 37.79
N GLY A 4 -67.23 -27.22 36.50
CA GLY A 4 -66.25 -27.40 35.49
C GLY A 4 -65.37 -26.15 35.19
N PRO A 5 -64.19 -26.32 34.54
CA PRO A 5 -63.20 -25.29 34.35
C PRO A 5 -63.42 -24.38 33.11
N ALA A 6 -64.65 -24.24 32.64
CA ALA A 6 -64.93 -23.52 31.39
C ALA A 6 -64.97 -21.98 31.49
N ASP A 7 -65.26 -21.41 32.69
CA ASP A 7 -65.42 -19.95 32.84
C ASP A 7 -64.11 -19.15 32.90
N GLY A 8 -62.99 -19.77 33.19
CA GLY A 8 -61.68 -19.12 33.24
C GLY A 8 -61.08 -18.82 31.88
N VAL A 9 -61.31 -19.69 30.90
CA VAL A 9 -60.73 -19.57 29.52
C VAL A 9 -61.41 -18.50 28.73
N VAL A 10 -62.73 -18.32 28.90
CA VAL A 10 -63.49 -17.28 28.17
C VAL A 10 -63.14 -15.87 28.65
N ARG A 11 -62.90 -15.68 29.97
CA ARG A 11 -62.46 -14.36 30.49
C ARG A 11 -61.00 -14.01 30.12
N ALA A 12 -60.13 -14.96 29.98
CA ALA A 12 -58.74 -14.73 29.51
C ALA A 12 -58.71 -14.35 28.02
N ARG A 13 -59.53 -15.02 27.20
CA ARG A 13 -59.64 -14.75 25.75
C ARG A 13 -60.22 -13.40 25.44
N THR A 14 -61.21 -12.94 26.19
CA THR A 14 -61.84 -11.59 26.04
C THR A 14 -60.89 -10.48 26.50
N ARG A 15 -60.09 -10.69 27.54
CA ARG A 15 -59.03 -9.73 27.94
C ARG A 15 -57.91 -9.64 26.94
N TRP A 16 -57.50 -10.74 26.29
CA TRP A 16 -56.48 -10.78 25.28
C TRP A 16 -56.92 -10.09 23.99
N LEU A 17 -58.14 -10.35 23.54
CA LEU A 17 -58.78 -9.68 22.38
C LEU A 17 -59.05 -8.18 22.61
N ALA A 18 -59.38 -7.77 23.82
CA ALA A 18 -59.52 -6.36 24.20
C ALA A 18 -58.11 -5.66 24.24
N GLY A 19 -57.04 -6.36 24.58
CA GLY A 19 -55.66 -5.91 24.48
C GLY A 19 -55.23 -5.71 23.03
N LEU A 20 -55.52 -6.65 22.15
CA LEU A 20 -55.24 -6.57 20.71
C LEU A 20 -56.03 -5.46 20.00
N ALA A 21 -57.31 -5.21 20.40
CA ALA A 21 -58.12 -4.12 19.87
C ALA A 21 -57.54 -2.74 20.24
N ARG A 22 -56.98 -2.56 21.45
CA ARG A 22 -56.28 -1.33 21.83
C ARG A 22 -54.94 -1.14 21.07
N HIS A 23 -54.24 -2.22 20.75
CA HIS A 23 -53.04 -2.17 19.93
C HIS A 23 -53.34 -1.83 18.45
N LYS A 24 -54.54 -2.14 17.93
CA LYS A 24 -54.93 -1.81 16.56
C LYS A 24 -55.00 -0.29 16.31
N GLU A 25 -55.33 0.51 17.29
CA GLU A 25 -55.38 1.97 17.14
C GLU A 25 -54.01 2.66 17.33
N THR A 26 -53.11 2.04 18.11
CA THR A 26 -51.79 2.63 18.37
C THR A 26 -50.69 2.09 17.43
N GLY A 27 -50.87 0.89 16.89
CA GLY A 27 -49.90 0.25 15.97
C GLY A 27 -49.55 1.09 14.75
N PRO A 28 -50.49 1.64 14.02
CA PRO A 28 -50.23 2.49 12.84
C PRO A 28 -49.47 3.79 13.18
N VAL A 29 -49.70 4.39 14.36
CA VAL A 29 -49.05 5.63 14.81
C VAL A 29 -47.58 5.37 15.09
N VAL A 30 -47.27 4.29 15.80
CA VAL A 30 -45.89 3.91 16.13
C VAL A 30 -45.16 3.48 14.87
N ALA A 31 -45.78 2.68 14.01
CA ALA A 31 -45.20 2.24 12.75
C ALA A 31 -44.92 3.43 11.81
N GLY A 32 -45.86 4.38 11.66
CA GLY A 32 -45.68 5.57 10.84
C GLY A 32 -44.59 6.50 11.35
N GLY A 33 -44.50 6.67 12.69
CA GLY A 33 -43.46 7.49 13.31
C GLY A 33 -42.07 6.88 13.15
N VAL A 34 -41.92 5.58 13.37
CA VAL A 34 -40.63 4.85 13.23
C VAL A 34 -40.19 4.82 11.76
N LEU A 35 -41.08 4.48 10.84
CA LEU A 35 -40.78 4.49 9.40
C LEU A 35 -40.44 5.90 8.89
N GLY A 36 -41.23 6.91 9.26
CA GLY A 36 -40.97 8.30 8.86
C GLY A 36 -39.61 8.82 9.30
N ALA A 37 -39.17 8.48 10.50
CA ALA A 37 -37.88 8.91 11.03
C ALA A 37 -36.71 8.12 10.46
N LEU A 38 -36.88 6.82 10.21
CA LEU A 38 -35.89 6.00 9.50
C LEU A 38 -35.61 6.57 8.11
N PHE A 39 -36.63 6.92 7.36
CA PHE A 39 -36.48 7.48 6.02
C PHE A 39 -35.97 8.91 5.99
N ALA A 40 -36.37 9.76 6.98
CA ALA A 40 -35.80 11.09 7.11
C ALA A 40 -34.31 11.06 7.41
N SER A 41 -33.85 10.14 8.26
CA SER A 41 -32.42 9.95 8.55
C SER A 41 -31.65 9.39 7.34
N MET A 42 -32.25 8.47 6.55
CA MET A 42 -31.67 8.00 5.30
C MET A 42 -31.63 9.09 4.23
N GLY A 43 -32.67 9.93 4.11
CA GLY A 43 -32.69 11.08 3.20
C GLY A 43 -31.65 12.13 3.56
N LEU A 44 -31.44 12.38 4.85
CA LEU A 44 -30.39 13.27 5.34
C LEU A 44 -29.00 12.70 5.06
N ALA A 45 -28.82 11.37 5.19
CA ALA A 45 -27.61 10.68 4.84
C ALA A 45 -27.26 10.79 3.35
N VAL A 46 -28.26 10.72 2.46
CA VAL A 46 -28.05 10.91 1.01
C VAL A 46 -27.70 12.36 0.67
N LEU A 47 -28.26 13.33 1.38
CA LEU A 47 -27.95 14.75 1.17
C LEU A 47 -26.58 15.16 1.71
N LEU A 48 -26.18 14.58 2.83
CA LEU A 48 -24.90 14.88 3.49
C LEU A 48 -23.80 13.87 3.11
N GLY A 49 -24.16 12.77 2.48
CA GLY A 49 -23.25 11.67 2.11
C GLY A 49 -22.06 12.11 1.25
N PRO A 50 -22.22 12.96 0.22
CA PRO A 50 -21.10 13.47 -0.56
C PRO A 50 -20.09 14.27 0.26
N ALA A 51 -20.55 14.94 1.31
CA ALA A 51 -19.68 15.70 2.21
C ALA A 51 -18.96 14.83 3.26
N ASN A 52 -19.47 13.61 3.50
CA ASN A 52 -18.98 12.69 4.53
C ASN A 52 -18.47 11.34 3.98
N GLY A 53 -18.28 11.24 2.66
CA GLY A 53 -17.50 10.17 2.06
C GLY A 53 -18.17 8.80 1.86
N PHE A 54 -19.48 8.73 1.68
CA PHE A 54 -20.10 7.46 1.30
C PHE A 54 -19.79 7.07 -0.15
N GLY A 55 -19.19 5.89 -0.35
CA GLY A 55 -18.81 5.38 -1.67
C GLY A 55 -20.01 5.22 -2.64
N GLY A 56 -19.73 5.40 -3.94
CA GLY A 56 -20.74 5.54 -4.98
C GLY A 56 -21.75 4.38 -5.14
N ALA A 57 -21.42 3.15 -4.76
CA ALA A 57 -22.33 2.00 -4.83
C ALA A 57 -23.37 2.03 -3.70
N SER A 58 -22.95 2.32 -2.48
CA SER A 58 -23.83 2.45 -1.31
C SER A 58 -24.80 3.64 -1.47
N LEU A 59 -24.35 4.75 -2.07
CA LEU A 59 -25.21 5.91 -2.36
C LEU A 59 -26.32 5.59 -3.37
N ARG A 60 -26.04 4.80 -4.40
CA ARG A 60 -27.04 4.39 -5.41
C ARG A 60 -28.11 3.49 -4.80
N TYR A 61 -27.74 2.54 -3.94
CA TYR A 61 -28.69 1.68 -3.23
C TYR A 61 -29.49 2.46 -2.18
N MET A 62 -28.85 3.32 -1.40
CA MET A 62 -29.54 4.18 -0.42
C MET A 62 -30.46 5.20 -1.10
N GLY A 63 -30.04 5.78 -2.23
CA GLY A 63 -30.88 6.66 -3.03
C GLY A 63 -32.16 5.98 -3.54
N ALA A 64 -32.06 4.75 -4.07
CA ALA A 64 -33.22 3.98 -4.53
C ALA A 64 -34.16 3.62 -3.38
N ILE A 65 -33.65 3.21 -2.22
CA ILE A 65 -34.44 2.92 -1.01
C ILE A 65 -35.10 4.19 -0.47
N SER A 66 -34.39 5.33 -0.50
CA SER A 66 -34.92 6.62 -0.03
C SER A 66 -36.08 7.12 -0.91
N ILE A 67 -35.97 6.97 -2.22
CA ILE A 67 -37.03 7.35 -3.17
C ILE A 67 -38.27 6.47 -2.97
N LEU A 68 -38.10 5.16 -2.81
CA LEU A 68 -39.23 4.24 -2.55
C LEU A 68 -39.87 4.47 -1.17
N GLY A 69 -39.10 5.00 -0.23
CA GLY A 69 -39.56 5.30 1.13
C GLY A 69 -40.25 6.65 1.29
N LEU A 70 -40.06 7.61 0.37
CA LEU A 70 -40.61 8.96 0.48
C LEU A 70 -42.15 8.99 0.52
N LEU A 71 -42.84 8.11 -0.21
CA LEU A 71 -44.29 8.02 -0.24
C LEU A 71 -44.92 7.59 1.11
N PRO A 72 -44.50 6.49 1.76
CA PRO A 72 -44.99 6.10 3.07
C PRO A 72 -44.60 7.09 4.18
N CYS A 73 -43.46 7.80 4.03
CA CYS A 73 -43.03 8.84 4.96
C CYS A 73 -43.89 10.06 4.96
N GLY A 74 -44.31 10.53 3.77
CA GLY A 74 -45.24 11.63 3.64
C GLY A 74 -46.56 11.31 4.35
N ALA A 75 -47.10 10.13 4.15
CA ALA A 75 -48.31 9.66 4.81
C ALA A 75 -48.15 9.56 6.33
N GLY A 76 -47.05 9.01 6.83
CA GLY A 76 -46.75 8.91 8.25
C GLY A 76 -46.54 10.25 8.95
N PHE A 77 -45.90 11.20 8.26
CA PHE A 77 -45.70 12.57 8.75
C PHE A 77 -47.01 13.36 8.85
N VAL A 78 -47.82 13.31 7.80
CA VAL A 78 -49.15 13.94 7.80
C VAL A 78 -50.02 13.36 8.91
N TRP A 79 -49.94 12.03 9.14
CA TRP A 79 -50.73 11.38 10.18
C TRP A 79 -50.22 11.71 11.59
N ALA A 80 -48.90 11.88 11.79
CA ALA A 80 -48.30 12.35 13.05
C ALA A 80 -48.73 13.82 13.37
N LEU A 81 -48.90 14.67 12.36
CA LEU A 81 -49.41 16.03 12.53
C LEU A 81 -50.91 16.06 12.93
N ILE A 82 -51.71 15.13 12.42
CA ILE A 82 -53.15 15.02 12.75
C ILE A 82 -53.31 14.49 14.20
N HIS A 83 -52.37 13.72 14.73
CA HIS A 83 -52.42 13.14 16.08
C HIS A 83 -51.20 13.53 16.93
N PRO A 84 -51.01 14.83 17.24
CA PRO A 84 -49.73 15.31 17.79
C PRO A 84 -49.37 14.73 19.15
N ARG A 85 -50.33 14.39 19.99
CA ARG A 85 -50.08 13.84 21.33
C ARG A 85 -49.45 12.43 21.32
N ARG A 86 -49.59 11.66 20.24
CA ARG A 86 -49.09 10.29 20.09
C ARG A 86 -48.06 10.14 18.97
N GLY A 87 -48.22 10.92 17.91
CA GLY A 87 -47.35 10.87 16.72
C GLY A 87 -45.97 11.52 16.96
N LEU A 88 -45.90 12.65 17.65
CA LEU A 88 -44.65 13.36 17.92
C LEU A 88 -43.64 12.52 18.78
N PRO A 89 -44.07 11.88 19.88
CA PRO A 89 -43.12 11.01 20.63
C PRO A 89 -42.64 9.82 19.79
N ALA A 90 -43.52 9.23 18.97
CA ALA A 90 -43.12 8.09 18.12
C ALA A 90 -42.14 8.52 17.00
N ALA A 91 -42.35 9.71 16.41
CA ALA A 91 -41.44 10.29 15.44
C ALA A 91 -40.06 10.60 16.06
N ALA A 92 -40.03 11.14 17.29
CA ALA A 92 -38.79 11.42 18.00
C ALA A 92 -37.98 10.14 18.28
N VAL A 93 -38.66 9.08 18.77
CA VAL A 93 -38.00 7.76 18.99
C VAL A 93 -37.47 7.20 17.68
N GLY A 94 -38.24 7.27 16.60
CA GLY A 94 -37.78 6.81 15.28
C GLY A 94 -36.61 7.60 14.74
N THR A 95 -36.56 8.94 14.97
CA THR A 95 -35.41 9.77 14.57
C THR A 95 -34.14 9.38 15.34
N VAL A 96 -34.25 9.17 16.65
CA VAL A 96 -33.11 8.73 17.48
C VAL A 96 -32.61 7.34 17.05
N LEU A 97 -33.52 6.41 16.80
CA LEU A 97 -33.18 5.08 16.31
C LEU A 97 -32.56 5.14 14.91
N GLY A 98 -33.11 5.92 13.99
CA GLY A 98 -32.58 6.10 12.65
C GLY A 98 -31.21 6.77 12.65
N LEU A 99 -31.03 7.79 13.50
CA LEU A 99 -29.73 8.44 13.67
C LEU A 99 -28.71 7.49 14.31
N GLY A 100 -29.11 6.67 15.29
CA GLY A 100 -28.26 5.64 15.91
C GLY A 100 -27.86 4.55 14.93
N ILE A 101 -28.77 4.09 14.08
CA ILE A 101 -28.50 3.15 13.00
C ILE A 101 -27.57 3.81 11.98
N PHE A 102 -27.86 5.05 11.57
CA PHE A 102 -26.99 5.79 10.63
C PHE A 102 -25.57 5.98 11.16
N LEU A 103 -25.42 6.41 12.42
CA LEU A 103 -24.10 6.56 13.05
C LEU A 103 -23.38 5.21 13.23
N GLY A 104 -24.12 4.11 13.39
CA GLY A 104 -23.58 2.76 13.45
C GLY A 104 -23.20 2.19 12.07
N PHE A 105 -23.79 2.68 10.99
CA PHE A 105 -23.45 2.35 9.60
C PHE A 105 -22.55 3.39 8.92
N ALA A 106 -22.32 4.56 9.53
CA ALA A 106 -21.23 5.44 9.17
C ALA A 106 -19.93 4.74 9.57
N GLY A 107 -19.52 3.79 8.75
CA GLY A 107 -18.31 3.00 8.97
C GLY A 107 -17.09 3.91 9.05
N ASP A 108 -16.05 3.46 9.72
CA ASP A 108 -14.71 4.07 9.79
C ASP A 108 -14.02 4.02 8.40
N GLY A 109 -14.73 4.36 7.32
CA GLY A 109 -14.22 4.32 5.96
C GLY A 109 -13.31 5.50 5.65
N LEU A 110 -12.13 5.22 5.09
CA LEU A 110 -11.24 6.23 4.55
C LEU A 110 -11.72 6.68 3.17
N ASN A 111 -11.74 7.99 2.98
CA ASN A 111 -12.14 8.60 1.74
C ASN A 111 -11.01 9.42 1.14
N ASP A 112 -11.09 9.67 -0.16
CA ASP A 112 -10.19 10.61 -0.79
C ASP A 112 -10.33 11.99 -0.15
N SER A 113 -9.34 12.37 0.65
CA SER A 113 -9.25 13.72 1.23
C SER A 113 -8.71 14.72 0.20
N TRP A 114 -7.92 14.24 -0.74
CA TRP A 114 -7.41 14.99 -1.89
C TRP A 114 -6.94 14.04 -3.00
N LYS A 115 -6.85 14.57 -4.21
CA LYS A 115 -6.35 13.88 -5.40
C LYS A 115 -5.38 14.78 -6.15
N ALA A 116 -4.29 14.20 -6.66
CA ALA A 116 -3.42 14.87 -7.60
C ALA A 116 -4.09 14.97 -8.98
N PRO A 117 -3.69 15.91 -9.82
CA PRO A 117 -4.06 15.89 -11.24
C PRO A 117 -3.65 14.59 -11.92
N ALA A 118 -4.44 14.15 -12.89
CA ALA A 118 -4.07 12.99 -13.70
C ALA A 118 -2.76 13.22 -14.47
N ASP A 119 -2.03 12.15 -14.70
CA ASP A 119 -0.79 12.21 -15.47
C ASP A 119 -1.01 12.53 -16.94
N HIS A 120 -0.08 13.29 -17.51
CA HIS A 120 0.00 13.53 -18.95
C HIS A 120 1.44 13.34 -19.44
N PRO A 121 1.72 12.38 -20.34
CA PRO A 121 0.81 11.32 -20.81
C PRO A 121 0.51 10.27 -19.73
N ALA A 122 -0.70 9.73 -19.77
CA ALA A 122 -1.19 8.77 -18.78
C ALA A 122 -0.54 7.37 -18.87
N THR A 123 0.20 7.11 -19.96
CA THR A 123 0.84 5.81 -20.22
C THR A 123 2.25 5.68 -19.63
N VAL A 124 2.77 6.73 -19.00
CA VAL A 124 4.11 6.73 -18.44
C VAL A 124 4.04 6.26 -16.98
N ARG A 125 4.66 5.11 -16.70
CA ARG A 125 4.77 4.56 -15.35
C ARG A 125 5.65 5.42 -14.45
N ALA A 126 5.40 5.41 -13.15
CA ALA A 126 6.32 5.97 -12.18
C ALA A 126 7.51 5.03 -11.97
N ILE A 127 8.66 5.62 -11.70
CA ILE A 127 9.85 4.89 -11.23
C ILE A 127 9.72 4.60 -9.75
N GLY A 128 9.07 5.48 -9.01
CA GLY A 128 8.79 5.36 -7.59
C GLY A 128 8.37 6.69 -6.98
N SER A 129 8.35 6.74 -5.67
CA SER A 129 7.97 7.95 -4.94
C SER A 129 8.78 8.17 -3.66
N TRP A 130 8.70 9.38 -3.15
CA TRP A 130 9.15 9.76 -1.81
C TRP A 130 8.05 10.51 -1.07
N THR A 131 7.98 10.30 0.23
CA THR A 131 7.18 11.15 1.12
C THR A 131 8.12 11.94 2.04
N ASN A 132 8.05 13.26 1.97
CA ASN A 132 8.85 14.16 2.80
C ASN A 132 7.94 15.17 3.52
N GLY A 133 7.56 14.83 4.75
CA GLY A 133 6.67 15.67 5.56
C GLY A 133 5.33 15.93 4.88
N SER A 134 5.11 17.16 4.40
CA SER A 134 3.87 17.58 3.74
C SER A 134 3.90 17.42 2.21
N LEU A 135 4.93 16.81 1.66
CA LEU A 135 5.10 16.60 0.23
C LEU A 135 5.15 15.11 -0.12
N VAL A 136 4.48 14.76 -1.19
CA VAL A 136 4.59 13.48 -1.88
C VAL A 136 5.22 13.75 -3.23
N VAL A 137 6.37 13.16 -3.46
CA VAL A 137 7.16 13.36 -4.69
C VAL A 137 7.07 12.11 -5.54
N ARG A 138 6.50 12.21 -6.70
CA ARG A 138 6.40 11.13 -7.67
C ARG A 138 7.47 11.31 -8.75
N VAL A 139 8.22 10.26 -8.97
CA VAL A 139 9.30 10.22 -9.96
C VAL A 139 8.82 9.44 -11.18
N ARG A 140 8.85 10.09 -12.33
CA ARG A 140 8.51 9.52 -13.64
C ARG A 140 9.72 9.65 -14.58
N PRO A 141 9.78 8.89 -15.68
CA PRO A 141 10.84 9.03 -16.67
C PRO A 141 10.97 10.44 -17.25
N ASP A 142 9.87 11.14 -17.43
CA ASP A 142 9.80 12.45 -18.08
C ASP A 142 9.93 13.62 -17.09
N GLN A 143 9.62 13.40 -15.80
CA GLN A 143 9.61 14.46 -14.80
C GLN A 143 9.53 13.95 -13.36
N VAL A 144 9.94 14.79 -12.42
CA VAL A 144 9.71 14.62 -10.99
C VAL A 144 8.70 15.67 -10.52
N VAL A 145 7.62 15.24 -9.90
CA VAL A 145 6.54 16.14 -9.47
C VAL A 145 6.28 15.97 -7.98
N ALA A 146 6.26 17.08 -7.25
CA ALA A 146 5.86 17.09 -5.84
C ALA A 146 4.45 17.64 -5.67
N TYR A 147 3.67 16.95 -4.87
CA TYR A 147 2.30 17.31 -4.51
C TYR A 147 2.22 17.63 -3.01
N ARG A 148 1.42 18.62 -2.65
CA ARG A 148 1.12 18.91 -1.24
C ARG A 148 0.14 17.88 -0.67
N SER A 149 0.53 17.19 0.38
CA SER A 149 -0.30 16.17 1.04
C SER A 149 -1.60 16.73 1.65
N GLY A 150 -1.71 18.04 1.82
CA GLY A 150 -2.93 18.69 2.33
C GLY A 150 -3.96 19.09 1.26
N GLY A 151 -3.74 18.79 -0.04
CA GLY A 151 -4.69 19.21 -1.07
C GLY A 151 -4.34 18.80 -2.49
N GLY A 152 -3.30 17.99 -2.70
CA GLY A 152 -2.93 17.44 -4.01
C GLY A 152 -2.41 18.45 -5.04
N SER A 153 -2.28 19.73 -4.67
CA SER A 153 -1.75 20.74 -5.59
C SER A 153 -0.25 20.54 -5.82
N VAL A 154 0.20 20.78 -7.05
CA VAL A 154 1.61 20.75 -7.38
C VAL A 154 2.36 21.81 -6.60
N ALA A 155 3.41 21.38 -5.88
CA ALA A 155 4.30 22.24 -5.12
C ALA A 155 5.47 22.72 -5.99
N TRP A 156 6.09 21.78 -6.70
CA TRP A 156 7.18 22.02 -7.64
C TRP A 156 7.27 20.89 -8.66
N GLN A 157 8.00 21.14 -9.72
CA GLN A 157 8.33 20.16 -10.76
C GLN A 157 9.80 20.32 -11.14
N TRP A 158 10.44 19.20 -11.48
CA TRP A 158 11.77 19.15 -12.06
C TRP A 158 11.74 18.25 -13.30
N THR A 159 12.42 18.69 -14.36
CA THR A 159 12.54 17.93 -15.62
C THR A 159 14.01 17.61 -15.84
N PRO A 160 14.36 16.37 -16.23
CA PRO A 160 15.74 16.03 -16.58
C PRO A 160 16.30 16.99 -17.65
N PRO A 161 17.61 17.29 -17.61
CA PRO A 161 18.20 18.23 -18.55
C PRO A 161 18.18 17.69 -19.98
N GLY A 162 18.01 18.60 -20.95
CA GLY A 162 18.03 18.28 -22.40
C GLY A 162 16.87 17.37 -22.79
N SER A 163 17.19 16.20 -23.33
CA SER A 163 16.22 15.14 -23.70
C SER A 163 16.37 13.90 -22.85
N ASP A 164 17.02 14.00 -21.69
CA ASP A 164 17.22 12.87 -20.81
C ASP A 164 15.91 12.36 -20.22
N SER A 165 15.93 11.10 -19.87
CA SER A 165 14.87 10.40 -19.14
C SER A 165 15.42 9.95 -17.79
N VAL A 166 14.61 10.02 -16.74
CA VAL A 166 14.97 9.45 -15.45
C VAL A 166 15.02 7.93 -15.58
N CYS A 167 16.11 7.33 -15.13
CA CYS A 167 16.38 5.88 -15.23
C CYS A 167 16.44 5.18 -13.88
N THR A 168 16.64 5.91 -12.78
CA THR A 168 16.66 5.36 -11.42
C THR A 168 16.42 6.46 -10.39
N MET A 169 16.12 6.07 -9.15
CA MET A 169 16.00 6.96 -8.00
C MET A 169 16.45 6.26 -6.73
N SER A 170 16.86 7.02 -5.72
CA SER A 170 17.14 6.42 -4.40
C SER A 170 15.85 5.94 -3.72
N ARG A 171 15.91 4.81 -3.01
CA ARG A 171 14.77 4.32 -2.22
C ARG A 171 14.44 5.25 -1.08
N GLY A 172 15.45 5.68 -0.37
CA GLY A 172 15.31 6.56 0.78
C GLY A 172 15.59 8.02 0.42
N ILE A 173 15.26 8.87 1.39
CA ILE A 173 15.59 10.29 1.42
C ILE A 173 16.78 10.45 2.35
N GLY A 174 17.80 11.17 1.92
CA GLY A 174 18.97 11.46 2.72
C GLY A 174 18.77 12.60 3.69
N ALA A 175 19.81 12.85 4.50
CA ALA A 175 19.82 13.96 5.46
C ALA A 175 19.54 15.30 4.76
N GLY A 176 18.70 16.12 5.37
CA GLY A 176 18.29 17.40 4.82
C GLY A 176 17.18 17.32 3.76
N GLY A 177 16.54 16.16 3.58
CA GLY A 177 15.45 16.03 2.61
C GLY A 177 15.93 15.91 1.17
N ILE A 178 17.10 15.33 0.95
CA ILE A 178 17.70 15.19 -0.38
C ILE A 178 17.37 13.82 -0.99
N GLY A 179 16.76 13.82 -2.17
CA GLY A 179 16.58 12.65 -3.02
C GLY A 179 17.60 12.61 -4.17
N LEU A 180 17.84 11.42 -4.71
CA LEU A 180 18.73 11.23 -5.87
C LEU A 180 17.93 10.68 -7.04
N VAL A 181 18.16 11.26 -8.21
CA VAL A 181 17.62 10.76 -9.48
C VAL A 181 18.75 10.51 -10.48
N GLY A 182 18.77 9.33 -11.07
CA GLY A 182 19.63 9.06 -12.22
C GLY A 182 18.92 9.43 -13.51
N HIS A 183 19.67 9.90 -14.50
CA HIS A 183 19.11 10.23 -15.79
C HIS A 183 20.11 10.00 -16.93
N SER A 184 19.58 9.79 -18.13
CA SER A 184 20.35 9.56 -19.36
C SER A 184 19.45 9.79 -20.57
N PRO A 185 20.02 9.91 -21.78
CA PRO A 185 19.23 9.86 -23.01
C PRO A 185 18.38 8.58 -23.08
N PRO A 186 17.14 8.64 -23.59
CA PRO A 186 16.25 7.49 -23.67
C PRO A 186 16.90 6.26 -24.30
N GLY A 187 16.70 5.08 -23.71
CA GLY A 187 17.30 3.82 -24.19
C GLY A 187 18.81 3.69 -23.97
N LYS A 188 19.43 4.53 -23.16
CA LYS A 188 20.83 4.43 -22.74
C LYS A 188 20.94 4.12 -21.27
N PRO A 189 22.03 3.42 -20.84
CA PRO A 189 22.31 3.23 -19.42
C PRO A 189 22.36 4.57 -18.68
N CYS A 190 22.02 4.57 -17.40
CA CYS A 190 22.12 5.75 -16.54
C CYS A 190 23.52 6.39 -16.64
N ALA A 191 23.59 7.66 -16.98
CA ALA A 191 24.85 8.37 -17.23
C ALA A 191 25.17 9.44 -16.18
N ALA A 192 24.16 9.96 -15.52
CA ALA A 192 24.33 10.99 -14.52
C ALA A 192 23.38 10.76 -13.34
N VAL A 193 23.78 11.20 -12.15
CA VAL A 193 22.95 11.26 -10.94
C VAL A 193 22.91 12.68 -10.44
N THR A 194 21.72 13.19 -10.23
CA THR A 194 21.43 14.53 -9.74
C THR A 194 20.79 14.45 -8.36
N SER A 195 21.24 15.28 -7.43
CA SER A 195 20.59 15.48 -6.14
C SER A 195 19.50 16.53 -6.25
N LEU A 196 18.34 16.25 -5.62
CA LEU A 196 17.21 17.17 -5.54
C LEU A 196 16.89 17.47 -4.08
N ASP A 197 16.75 18.74 -3.73
CA ASP A 197 16.14 19.15 -2.50
C ASP A 197 14.63 18.94 -2.61
N LEU A 198 14.08 18.02 -1.81
CA LEU A 198 12.67 17.66 -1.93
C LEU A 198 11.73 18.72 -1.33
N ALA A 199 12.26 19.74 -0.62
CA ALA A 199 11.43 20.81 -0.11
C ALA A 199 10.97 21.79 -1.21
N ASP A 200 11.82 22.04 -2.21
CA ASP A 200 11.55 23.06 -3.25
C ASP A 200 11.91 22.59 -4.68
N GLY A 201 12.39 21.36 -4.86
CA GLY A 201 12.77 20.79 -6.15
C GLY A 201 14.08 21.34 -6.71
N LYS A 202 14.86 22.08 -5.93
CA LYS A 202 16.12 22.60 -6.42
C LYS A 202 17.12 21.49 -6.69
N GLN A 203 17.71 21.57 -7.87
CA GLN A 203 18.86 20.75 -8.25
C GLN A 203 20.09 21.20 -7.47
N GLY A 204 20.74 20.23 -6.82
CA GLY A 204 22.03 20.41 -6.19
C GLY A 204 23.18 20.02 -7.14
N TRP A 205 24.03 19.10 -6.69
CA TRP A 205 25.12 18.57 -7.50
C TRP A 205 24.64 17.54 -8.53
N THR A 206 25.42 17.39 -9.61
CA THR A 206 25.30 16.29 -10.57
C THR A 206 26.64 15.57 -10.69
N ALA A 207 26.60 14.25 -10.68
CA ALA A 207 27.79 13.40 -10.84
C ALA A 207 27.57 12.43 -12.01
N THR A 208 28.60 12.28 -12.84
CA THR A 208 28.60 11.27 -13.91
C THR A 208 28.68 9.86 -13.29
N VAL A 209 27.88 8.94 -13.79
CA VAL A 209 27.94 7.52 -13.50
C VAL A 209 28.14 6.76 -14.80
N ASN A 210 28.78 5.60 -14.69
CA ASN A 210 28.92 4.67 -15.81
C ASN A 210 28.17 3.40 -15.42
N ALA A 211 26.84 3.46 -15.46
CA ALA A 211 26.01 2.32 -15.10
C ALA A 211 26.20 1.19 -16.13
N PRO A 212 26.14 -0.08 -15.69
CA PRO A 212 26.17 -1.21 -16.63
C PRO A 212 24.99 -1.14 -17.59
N ALA A 213 25.26 -1.43 -18.87
CA ALA A 213 24.17 -1.70 -19.81
C ALA A 213 23.53 -3.02 -19.40
N ARG A 214 22.22 -3.05 -19.27
CA ARG A 214 21.47 -4.28 -19.03
C ARG A 214 20.67 -4.65 -20.26
N ASP A 215 20.67 -5.92 -20.60
CA ASP A 215 19.79 -6.46 -21.61
C ASP A 215 18.36 -6.48 -21.03
N GLY A 216 17.39 -6.03 -21.81
CA GLY A 216 16.05 -5.53 -21.51
C GLY A 216 15.11 -6.30 -20.56
N ASP A 217 15.52 -7.39 -19.92
CA ASP A 217 14.62 -8.24 -19.12
C ASP A 217 14.88 -8.20 -17.59
N THR A 218 15.84 -7.41 -17.14
CA THR A 218 16.14 -7.28 -15.71
C THR A 218 15.67 -5.93 -15.21
N ALA A 219 14.82 -5.91 -14.19
CA ALA A 219 14.46 -4.71 -13.45
C ALA A 219 15.75 -3.95 -13.08
N ASP A 220 15.80 -2.65 -13.35
CA ASP A 220 16.95 -1.85 -12.96
C ASP A 220 17.09 -1.93 -11.44
N SER A 221 18.12 -2.65 -11.01
CA SER A 221 18.53 -2.69 -9.62
C SER A 221 18.82 -1.27 -9.14
N ASP A 222 18.75 -1.05 -7.85
CA ASP A 222 19.08 0.24 -7.27
C ASP A 222 20.53 0.62 -7.60
N LEU A 223 20.68 1.59 -8.50
CA LEU A 223 21.99 2.12 -8.91
C LEU A 223 22.46 3.23 -7.98
N VAL A 224 21.59 3.75 -7.14
CA VAL A 224 21.87 4.86 -6.24
C VAL A 224 21.24 4.62 -4.87
N ALA A 225 22.00 4.91 -3.84
CA ALA A 225 21.52 4.79 -2.47
C ALA A 225 21.89 6.02 -1.65
N VAL A 226 21.10 6.29 -0.62
CA VAL A 226 21.43 7.29 0.42
C VAL A 226 21.57 6.60 1.76
N ALA A 227 22.59 7.00 2.54
CA ALA A 227 22.79 6.52 3.89
C ALA A 227 23.38 7.66 4.74
N GLY A 228 22.62 8.13 5.72
CA GLY A 228 23.00 9.27 6.53
C GLY A 228 23.28 10.52 5.69
N THR A 229 24.55 10.95 5.65
CA THR A 229 25.02 12.15 4.95
C THR A 229 25.74 11.85 3.63
N GLN A 230 25.68 10.61 3.15
CA GLN A 230 26.32 10.21 1.91
C GLN A 230 25.35 9.65 0.88
N ALA A 231 25.70 9.83 -0.38
CA ALA A 231 25.11 9.16 -1.52
C ALA A 231 26.11 8.11 -2.03
N VAL A 232 25.65 6.93 -2.40
CA VAL A 232 26.48 5.89 -3.03
C VAL A 232 25.95 5.63 -4.42
N LEU A 233 26.85 5.70 -5.39
CA LEU A 233 26.58 5.60 -6.81
C LEU A 233 27.26 4.35 -7.35
N GLN A 234 26.52 3.53 -8.07
CA GLN A 234 27.04 2.33 -8.71
C GLN A 234 27.51 2.62 -10.14
N GLY A 235 28.68 2.13 -10.48
CA GLY A 235 29.21 2.09 -11.82
C GLY A 235 29.62 0.68 -12.22
N THR A 236 30.12 0.52 -13.46
CA THR A 236 30.63 -0.77 -13.98
C THR A 236 31.88 -1.28 -13.23
N ASP A 237 32.63 -0.36 -12.67
CA ASP A 237 33.90 -0.61 -11.97
C ASP A 237 33.79 -0.68 -10.44
N GLY A 238 32.59 -0.49 -9.92
CA GLY A 238 32.34 -0.54 -8.49
C GLY A 238 31.41 0.58 -8.00
N TRP A 239 31.61 0.95 -6.76
CA TRP A 239 30.80 1.92 -6.06
C TRP A 239 31.60 3.13 -5.64
N ARG A 240 30.99 4.29 -5.70
CA ARG A 240 31.56 5.57 -5.30
C ARG A 240 30.62 6.28 -4.34
N ALA A 241 31.12 6.60 -3.17
CA ALA A 241 30.37 7.47 -2.26
C ALA A 241 30.75 8.93 -2.44
N VAL A 242 29.74 9.78 -2.40
CA VAL A 242 29.90 11.23 -2.39
C VAL A 242 29.14 11.84 -1.22
N ARG A 243 29.59 12.98 -0.74
CA ARG A 243 28.87 13.73 0.27
C ARG A 243 27.53 14.21 -0.28
N LEU A 244 26.45 13.96 0.44
CA LEU A 244 25.09 14.22 -0.03
C LEU A 244 24.84 15.71 -0.32
N THR A 245 25.50 16.62 0.41
CA THR A 245 25.25 18.06 0.31
C THR A 245 25.96 18.76 -0.85
N ASP A 246 27.12 18.26 -1.28
CA ASP A 246 27.98 18.94 -2.27
C ASP A 246 28.54 18.03 -3.36
N GLY A 247 28.25 16.72 -3.34
CA GLY A 247 28.73 15.77 -4.33
C GLY A 247 30.23 15.44 -4.23
N ARG A 248 30.93 15.95 -3.21
CA ARG A 248 32.37 15.67 -3.04
C ARG A 248 32.59 14.20 -2.74
N GLU A 249 33.50 13.57 -3.48
CA GLU A 249 33.86 12.18 -3.30
C GLU A 249 34.43 11.93 -1.89
N LEU A 250 33.96 10.85 -1.28
CA LEU A 250 34.37 10.40 0.04
C LEU A 250 35.25 9.16 -0.05
N TRP A 251 34.79 8.15 -0.81
CA TRP A 251 35.51 6.90 -1.02
C TRP A 251 35.08 6.20 -2.31
N ARG A 252 35.89 5.22 -2.73
CA ARG A 252 35.58 4.25 -3.79
C ARG A 252 35.82 2.83 -3.29
N SER A 253 35.04 1.90 -3.81
CA SER A 253 35.16 0.48 -3.56
C SER A 253 34.91 -0.30 -4.84
N ALA A 254 35.77 -1.27 -5.12
CA ALA A 254 35.61 -2.20 -6.24
C ALA A 254 34.97 -3.51 -5.77
N PRO A 255 34.28 -4.25 -6.64
CA PRO A 255 33.87 -5.62 -6.36
C PRO A 255 35.10 -6.56 -6.24
N ASP A 256 34.85 -7.79 -5.82
CA ASP A 256 35.87 -8.83 -5.89
C ASP A 256 36.31 -9.09 -7.35
N ALA A 257 37.52 -9.61 -7.53
CA ALA A 257 38.00 -9.94 -8.87
C ALA A 257 37.08 -10.97 -9.56
N GLY A 258 36.67 -10.66 -10.79
CA GLY A 258 35.72 -11.49 -11.55
C GLY A 258 34.26 -11.30 -11.20
N CYS A 259 33.94 -10.30 -10.36
CA CYS A 259 32.55 -9.93 -10.05
C CYS A 259 32.17 -8.59 -10.67
N THR A 260 30.90 -8.42 -10.98
CA THR A 260 30.30 -7.20 -11.54
C THR A 260 29.31 -6.62 -10.53
N PRO A 261 29.32 -5.29 -10.28
CA PRO A 261 28.33 -4.65 -9.42
C PRO A 261 26.92 -4.84 -9.94
N ILE A 262 25.97 -5.17 -9.06
CA ILE A 262 24.57 -5.39 -9.42
C ILE A 262 23.61 -4.47 -8.67
N GLU A 263 23.92 -4.11 -7.42
CA GLU A 263 23.00 -3.29 -6.62
C GLU A 263 23.75 -2.53 -5.53
N VAL A 264 23.17 -1.39 -5.13
CA VAL A 264 23.52 -0.67 -3.91
C VAL A 264 22.27 -0.29 -3.14
N ALA A 265 22.25 -0.57 -1.85
CA ALA A 265 21.15 -0.19 -0.96
C ALA A 265 21.66 0.59 0.25
N GLY A 266 20.83 1.51 0.76
CA GLY A 266 21.12 2.29 1.95
C GLY A 266 19.99 2.22 2.96
N GLY A 267 20.34 2.20 4.23
CA GLY A 267 19.38 2.26 5.33
C GLY A 267 20.04 2.83 6.59
N GLY A 268 19.45 3.88 7.14
CA GLY A 268 20.04 4.57 8.30
C GLY A 268 21.44 5.12 7.99
N GLN A 269 22.47 4.52 8.60
CA GLN A 269 23.88 4.87 8.36
C GLN A 269 24.62 3.81 7.52
N ASP A 270 24.01 2.67 7.29
CA ASP A 270 24.67 1.54 6.63
C ASP A 270 24.40 1.51 5.13
N VAL A 271 25.39 0.98 4.40
CA VAL A 271 25.33 0.76 2.96
C VAL A 271 25.55 -0.71 2.70
N VAL A 272 24.78 -1.28 1.82
CA VAL A 272 24.98 -2.62 1.26
C VAL A 272 25.34 -2.48 -0.20
N THR A 273 26.41 -3.15 -0.62
CA THR A 273 26.81 -3.29 -2.02
C THR A 273 26.71 -4.75 -2.42
N ALA A 274 26.22 -5.02 -3.62
CA ALA A 274 26.10 -6.38 -4.15
C ALA A 274 26.79 -6.51 -5.50
N ALA A 275 27.40 -7.67 -5.71
CA ALA A 275 28.06 -8.03 -6.96
C ALA A 275 27.75 -9.48 -7.35
N GLU A 276 27.60 -9.74 -8.64
CA GLU A 276 27.50 -11.07 -9.22
C GLU A 276 28.87 -11.50 -9.75
N CYS A 277 29.25 -12.74 -9.50
CA CYS A 277 30.55 -13.28 -9.85
C CYS A 277 30.42 -14.34 -10.95
N GLY A 278 31.43 -14.42 -11.84
CA GLY A 278 31.41 -15.37 -12.94
C GLY A 278 31.51 -16.85 -12.56
N ASP A 279 31.69 -17.14 -11.28
CA ASP A 279 31.70 -18.50 -10.73
C ASP A 279 30.32 -19.02 -10.29
N GLY A 280 29.26 -18.27 -10.58
CA GLY A 280 27.88 -18.61 -10.18
C GLY A 280 27.57 -18.27 -8.72
N THR A 281 28.27 -17.30 -8.16
CA THR A 281 27.97 -16.76 -6.82
C THR A 281 27.59 -15.28 -6.89
N ALA A 282 26.86 -14.81 -5.89
CA ALA A 282 26.69 -13.40 -5.60
C ALA A 282 27.32 -13.06 -4.26
N VAL A 283 27.82 -11.85 -4.12
CA VAL A 283 28.47 -11.36 -2.90
C VAL A 283 27.82 -10.06 -2.47
N VAL A 284 27.40 -10.00 -1.22
CA VAL A 284 26.97 -8.76 -0.57
C VAL A 284 27.97 -8.33 0.49
N ARG A 285 28.12 -7.01 0.64
CA ARG A 285 28.93 -6.39 1.68
C ARG A 285 28.19 -5.28 2.36
N THR A 286 28.23 -5.24 3.67
CA THR A 286 27.93 -4.00 4.39
C THR A 286 29.19 -3.17 4.45
N VAL A 287 29.08 -1.90 4.13
CA VAL A 287 30.21 -0.99 3.95
C VAL A 287 30.16 0.11 5.01
N ALA A 288 31.32 0.44 5.57
CA ALA A 288 31.43 1.52 6.52
C ALA A 288 31.22 2.88 5.81
N PRO A 289 30.40 3.80 6.36
CA PRO A 289 30.07 5.06 5.70
C PRO A 289 31.26 6.02 5.58
N GLY A 290 32.29 5.88 6.40
CA GLY A 290 33.42 6.83 6.44
C GLY A 290 34.49 6.59 5.38
N ASP A 291 34.81 5.33 5.07
CA ASP A 291 35.95 4.93 4.25
C ASP A 291 35.64 3.85 3.19
N GLY A 292 34.39 3.38 3.14
CA GLY A 292 33.98 2.34 2.21
C GLY A 292 34.52 0.95 2.50
N GLN A 293 35.12 0.74 3.66
CA GLN A 293 35.66 -0.58 4.03
C GLN A 293 34.52 -1.57 4.35
N GLY A 294 34.63 -2.77 3.81
CA GLY A 294 33.70 -3.85 4.07
C GLY A 294 33.73 -4.29 5.53
N ARG A 295 32.57 -4.24 6.21
CA ARG A 295 32.38 -4.75 7.57
C ARG A 295 31.93 -6.20 7.57
N THR A 296 31.03 -6.52 6.69
CA THR A 296 30.48 -7.86 6.50
C THR A 296 30.68 -8.27 5.05
N ARG A 297 30.98 -9.53 4.83
CA ARG A 297 30.96 -10.11 3.48
C ARG A 297 30.20 -11.44 3.55
N ALA A 298 29.14 -11.54 2.79
CA ALA A 298 28.38 -12.77 2.63
C ALA A 298 28.39 -13.17 1.15
N ALA A 299 28.72 -14.43 0.89
CA ALA A 299 28.61 -15.04 -0.43
C ALA A 299 27.41 -16.00 -0.43
N MET A 300 26.69 -16.03 -1.53
CA MET A 300 25.52 -16.86 -1.71
C MET A 300 25.52 -17.50 -3.10
N PRO A 301 24.88 -18.67 -3.27
CA PRO A 301 24.73 -19.29 -4.57
C PRO A 301 23.87 -18.44 -5.51
N ALA A 302 24.27 -18.40 -6.79
CA ALA A 302 23.53 -17.78 -7.89
C ALA A 302 23.68 -18.68 -9.13
N GLU A 303 23.11 -19.86 -9.03
CA GLU A 303 23.32 -20.94 -9.99
C GLU A 303 22.83 -20.55 -11.39
N GLY A 304 23.69 -20.58 -12.35
CA GLY A 304 23.41 -20.17 -13.73
C GLY A 304 23.40 -18.66 -13.95
N GLY A 305 23.71 -17.88 -12.91
CA GLY A 305 23.57 -16.42 -12.85
C GLY A 305 22.32 -15.97 -12.11
N LEU A 306 22.19 -14.67 -11.91
CA LEU A 306 21.03 -14.06 -11.28
C LEU A 306 19.98 -13.69 -12.34
N LYS A 307 18.75 -14.15 -12.13
CA LYS A 307 17.57 -13.66 -12.83
C LYS A 307 17.06 -12.38 -12.19
N ASN A 308 16.94 -12.38 -10.85
CA ASN A 308 16.59 -11.21 -10.06
C ASN A 308 17.42 -11.18 -8.77
N PHE A 309 17.66 -9.99 -8.28
CA PHE A 309 18.32 -9.76 -7.00
C PHE A 309 17.81 -8.46 -6.39
N MET A 310 17.64 -8.45 -5.07
CA MET A 310 17.22 -7.24 -4.37
C MET A 310 17.63 -7.28 -2.91
N VAL A 311 18.19 -6.19 -2.40
CA VAL A 311 18.38 -5.98 -0.96
C VAL A 311 17.04 -5.65 -0.31
N VAL A 312 16.51 -6.58 0.47
CA VAL A 312 15.23 -6.44 1.18
C VAL A 312 15.40 -5.59 2.43
N SER A 313 16.49 -5.77 3.16
CA SER A 313 16.83 -5.00 4.36
C SER A 313 18.33 -4.88 4.53
N VAL A 314 18.76 -3.74 5.06
CA VAL A 314 20.18 -3.44 5.34
C VAL A 314 20.56 -3.90 6.75
N ASP A 315 19.68 -3.75 7.74
CA ASP A 315 19.88 -4.21 9.12
C ASP A 315 18.53 -4.67 9.73
N PRO A 316 18.33 -5.97 9.99
CA PRO A 316 19.22 -7.10 9.67
C PRO A 316 19.42 -7.24 8.15
N LEU A 317 20.62 -7.68 7.75
CA LEU A 317 20.93 -7.88 6.33
C LEU A 317 20.08 -9.03 5.78
N ALA A 318 19.24 -8.72 4.81
CA ALA A 318 18.42 -9.67 4.08
C ALA A 318 18.38 -9.31 2.59
N VAL A 319 18.50 -10.32 1.75
CA VAL A 319 18.47 -10.16 0.29
C VAL A 319 17.56 -11.21 -0.34
N TRP A 320 16.88 -10.83 -1.40
CA TRP A 320 16.20 -11.77 -2.27
C TRP A 320 17.13 -12.18 -3.41
N VAL A 321 17.22 -13.49 -3.62
CA VAL A 321 18.00 -14.12 -4.69
C VAL A 321 17.05 -14.97 -5.53
N ASP A 322 17.05 -14.73 -6.82
CA ASP A 322 16.30 -15.51 -7.81
C ASP A 322 17.30 -15.93 -8.90
N ALA A 323 17.84 -17.15 -8.78
CA ALA A 323 18.82 -17.70 -9.69
C ALA A 323 18.19 -18.05 -11.04
N GLN A 324 18.99 -18.07 -12.12
CA GLN A 324 18.51 -18.47 -13.45
C GLN A 324 18.25 -19.96 -13.55
N ALA A 325 18.99 -20.80 -12.80
CA ALA A 325 18.77 -22.25 -12.80
C ALA A 325 17.43 -22.60 -12.15
N GLU A 326 16.63 -23.43 -12.78
CA GLU A 326 15.30 -23.87 -12.31
C GLU A 326 15.34 -24.46 -10.89
N HIS A 327 16.42 -25.19 -10.56
CA HIS A 327 16.66 -25.75 -9.22
C HIS A 327 17.70 -24.97 -8.43
N GLY A 328 17.90 -23.71 -8.80
CA GLY A 328 18.80 -22.78 -8.11
C GLY A 328 18.20 -22.18 -6.84
N THR A 329 18.87 -21.16 -6.34
CA THR A 329 18.41 -20.41 -5.15
C THR A 329 17.29 -19.46 -5.52
N HIS A 330 16.08 -19.69 -4.99
CA HIS A 330 14.89 -18.82 -5.11
C HIS A 330 14.37 -18.50 -3.71
N ALA A 331 15.08 -17.60 -3.01
CA ALA A 331 14.85 -17.39 -1.59
C ALA A 331 15.18 -15.97 -1.12
N VAL A 332 14.60 -15.57 -0.01
CA VAL A 332 15.10 -14.48 0.81
C VAL A 332 16.10 -15.07 1.81
N LEU A 333 17.35 -14.62 1.72
CA LEU A 333 18.45 -15.02 2.57
C LEU A 333 18.77 -13.94 3.58
N SER A 334 18.95 -14.30 4.84
CA SER A 334 19.42 -13.35 5.87
C SER A 334 20.80 -13.75 6.40
N PHE A 335 21.54 -12.74 6.86
CA PHE A 335 22.92 -12.91 7.31
C PHE A 335 23.17 -12.23 8.66
N ASP A 336 24.09 -12.77 9.42
CA ASP A 336 24.60 -12.11 10.61
C ASP A 336 25.72 -11.10 10.26
N ARG A 337 26.18 -10.38 11.25
CA ARG A 337 27.24 -9.37 11.08
C ARG A 337 28.61 -9.96 10.68
N ALA A 338 28.79 -11.26 10.81
CA ALA A 338 29.98 -11.96 10.32
C ALA A 338 29.83 -12.44 8.86
N GLY A 339 28.64 -12.23 8.24
CA GLY A 339 28.33 -12.69 6.90
C GLY A 339 27.90 -14.15 6.82
N LYS A 340 27.65 -14.78 7.96
CA LYS A 340 27.14 -16.16 7.98
C LYS A 340 25.61 -16.11 7.76
N GLN A 341 25.14 -16.95 6.85
CA GLN A 341 23.70 -17.11 6.60
C GLN A 341 23.00 -17.59 7.88
N ARG A 342 21.92 -16.91 8.24
CA ARG A 342 21.02 -17.23 9.36
C ARG A 342 19.81 -18.02 8.89
N ALA A 343 19.15 -17.52 7.85
CA ALA A 343 17.92 -18.08 7.31
C ALA A 343 17.91 -18.13 5.79
N ALA A 344 17.11 -19.05 5.26
CA ALA A 344 16.67 -19.09 3.87
C ALA A 344 15.16 -19.28 3.86
N ILE A 345 14.44 -18.35 3.26
CA ILE A 345 12.97 -18.35 3.16
C ILE A 345 12.63 -18.52 1.68
N ALA A 346 12.13 -19.70 1.31
CA ALA A 346 11.74 -19.98 -0.07
C ALA A 346 10.65 -19.01 -0.54
N VAL A 347 10.84 -18.42 -1.71
CA VAL A 347 9.83 -17.51 -2.30
C VAL A 347 8.66 -18.28 -2.88
N SER A 348 8.92 -19.44 -3.49
CA SER A 348 7.89 -20.39 -3.90
C SER A 348 8.03 -21.64 -3.10
N GLY A 349 7.01 -22.01 -2.35
CA GLY A 349 7.01 -23.17 -1.47
C GLY A 349 5.71 -23.96 -1.57
N ASP A 350 5.67 -25.11 -0.88
CA ASP A 350 4.50 -26.00 -0.90
C ASP A 350 3.21 -25.35 -0.40
N GLU A 351 3.32 -24.30 0.41
CA GLU A 351 2.15 -23.67 1.04
C GLU A 351 1.88 -22.27 0.51
N TYR A 352 2.93 -21.47 0.27
CA TYR A 352 2.78 -20.07 -0.17
C TYR A 352 3.78 -19.72 -1.26
N ASP A 353 3.29 -18.95 -2.23
CA ASP A 353 4.11 -18.14 -3.12
C ASP A 353 4.17 -16.72 -2.56
N LEU A 354 5.37 -16.19 -2.33
CA LEU A 354 5.61 -14.90 -1.68
C LEU A 354 5.82 -13.80 -2.71
N ASP A 355 5.03 -12.73 -2.60
CA ASP A 355 5.17 -11.53 -3.44
C ASP A 355 6.25 -10.60 -2.86
N VAL A 356 7.52 -10.94 -3.05
CA VAL A 356 8.65 -10.11 -2.60
C VAL A 356 8.69 -8.78 -3.33
N MET A 357 8.19 -8.74 -4.57
CA MET A 357 7.95 -7.53 -5.35
C MET A 357 6.46 -7.40 -5.66
N LEU A 358 5.84 -6.27 -5.29
CA LEU A 358 4.48 -5.95 -5.72
C LEU A 358 4.49 -5.57 -7.21
N GLY A 359 3.48 -6.05 -7.93
CA GLY A 359 3.33 -5.81 -9.37
C GLY A 359 3.94 -6.87 -10.26
N GLY A 360 4.67 -7.80 -9.70
CA GLY A 360 5.34 -8.88 -10.42
C GLY A 360 6.46 -8.38 -11.34
N VAL A 361 7.26 -9.31 -11.84
CA VAL A 361 8.19 -9.03 -12.94
C VAL A 361 7.36 -8.96 -14.21
N HIS A 362 6.95 -7.78 -14.62
CA HIS A 362 6.37 -7.58 -15.96
C HIS A 362 7.51 -7.63 -16.98
N ALA A 363 7.87 -8.84 -17.36
CA ALA A 363 8.94 -9.17 -18.31
C ALA A 363 8.72 -8.64 -19.74
N PHE A 364 7.70 -7.82 -19.98
CA PHE A 364 7.26 -7.47 -21.34
C PHE A 364 7.25 -5.98 -21.65
N ASP A 365 7.60 -5.12 -20.71
CA ASP A 365 7.66 -3.68 -20.99
C ASP A 365 9.13 -3.22 -21.08
N GLU A 366 9.45 -2.50 -22.14
CA GLU A 366 10.77 -1.86 -22.37
C GLU A 366 11.17 -0.85 -21.30
N PHE A 367 10.32 -0.67 -20.28
CA PHE A 367 10.50 0.27 -19.21
C PHE A 367 10.46 -0.43 -17.86
N THR A 368 11.60 -0.52 -17.22
CA THR A 368 11.76 -1.09 -15.90
C THR A 368 11.52 -0.01 -14.84
N ALA A 369 10.31 0.06 -14.33
CA ALA A 369 10.05 0.78 -13.10
C ALA A 369 10.82 0.09 -11.95
N ARG A 370 11.30 0.87 -10.99
CA ARG A 370 11.90 0.31 -9.78
C ARG A 370 10.87 -0.58 -9.08
N PRO A 371 11.18 -1.85 -8.80
CA PRO A 371 10.21 -2.74 -8.18
C PRO A 371 9.83 -2.24 -6.78
N LEU A 372 8.54 -2.17 -6.49
CA LEU A 372 8.05 -1.92 -5.15
C LEU A 372 8.32 -3.16 -4.29
N LEU A 373 8.93 -2.94 -3.13
CA LEU A 373 9.09 -4.01 -2.15
C LEU A 373 7.70 -4.46 -1.66
N GLY A 374 7.37 -5.71 -1.93
CA GLY A 374 6.18 -6.36 -1.37
C GLY A 374 6.37 -6.69 0.10
N GLY A 375 7.59 -7.04 0.49
CA GLY A 375 7.94 -7.40 1.85
C GLY A 375 8.56 -6.24 2.63
N VAL A 376 8.29 -6.23 3.94
CA VAL A 376 8.86 -5.27 4.89
C VAL A 376 9.55 -6.02 6.03
N VAL A 377 10.52 -5.35 6.67
CA VAL A 377 11.23 -5.92 7.82
C VAL A 377 10.93 -5.10 9.08
N VAL A 378 10.48 -5.80 10.12
CA VAL A 378 10.22 -5.21 11.44
C VAL A 378 10.97 -6.01 12.50
N GLY A 379 12.05 -5.44 13.02
CA GLY A 379 12.98 -6.20 13.86
C GLY A 379 13.61 -7.38 13.10
N ASP A 380 13.51 -8.59 13.63
CA ASP A 380 13.96 -9.82 12.95
C ASP A 380 12.84 -10.53 12.17
N LEU A 381 11.75 -9.86 11.86
CA LEU A 381 10.63 -10.41 11.08
C LEU A 381 10.62 -9.86 9.66
N PHE A 382 10.60 -10.75 8.68
CA PHE A 382 10.27 -10.45 7.29
C PHE A 382 8.78 -10.72 7.09
N ILE A 383 8.01 -9.67 6.80
CA ILE A 383 6.56 -9.71 6.63
C ILE A 383 6.27 -9.42 5.16
N VAL A 384 5.62 -10.33 4.49
CA VAL A 384 5.48 -10.31 3.04
C VAL A 384 4.08 -10.78 2.63
N PRO A 385 3.49 -10.19 1.58
CA PRO A 385 2.30 -10.76 0.95
C PRO A 385 2.59 -12.16 0.43
N GLY A 386 1.62 -13.04 0.54
CA GLY A 386 1.73 -14.39 0.04
C GLY A 386 0.40 -14.91 -0.45
N GLU A 387 0.45 -15.73 -1.48
CA GLU A 387 -0.70 -16.42 -2.03
C GLU A 387 -0.58 -17.91 -1.72
N ARG A 388 -1.67 -18.54 -1.31
CA ARG A 388 -1.70 -19.98 -1.11
C ARG A 388 -1.96 -20.65 -2.44
N GLN A 389 -1.21 -21.70 -2.76
CA GLN A 389 -1.50 -22.52 -3.92
C GLN A 389 -2.93 -23.06 -3.85
N GLY A 390 -3.72 -22.79 -4.91
CA GLY A 390 -5.13 -23.17 -4.99
C GLY A 390 -6.14 -22.09 -4.58
N ASP A 391 -5.72 -21.00 -3.92
CA ASP A 391 -6.60 -19.85 -3.61
C ASP A 391 -6.71 -18.87 -4.81
N VAL A 392 -5.91 -19.08 -5.84
CA VAL A 392 -5.94 -18.28 -7.07
C VAL A 392 -6.97 -18.85 -8.04
N SER A 393 -8.02 -18.09 -8.32
CA SER A 393 -8.95 -18.41 -9.40
C SER A 393 -8.77 -17.45 -10.56
N ILE A 394 -8.54 -17.99 -11.74
CA ILE A 394 -8.48 -17.21 -12.99
C ILE A 394 -9.79 -17.44 -13.72
N SER A 395 -10.61 -16.40 -13.85
CA SER A 395 -11.80 -16.48 -14.69
C SER A 395 -11.38 -16.39 -16.15
N GLY A 396 -11.73 -17.42 -16.94
CA GLY A 396 -11.55 -17.40 -18.39
C GLY A 396 -12.53 -16.42 -19.05
N GLY A 397 -12.05 -15.61 -20.00
CA GLY A 397 -12.85 -14.67 -20.77
C GLY A 397 -11.97 -13.73 -21.56
N PRO A 398 -12.56 -12.83 -22.38
CA PRO A 398 -11.79 -11.82 -23.10
C PRO A 398 -11.07 -10.79 -22.18
N HIS A 399 -11.44 -10.77 -20.90
CA HIS A 399 -10.78 -10.02 -19.83
C HIS A 399 -10.59 -10.97 -18.64
N PRO A 400 -9.51 -11.75 -18.58
CA PRO A 400 -9.26 -12.65 -17.46
C PRO A 400 -9.09 -11.83 -16.18
N SER A 401 -9.89 -12.10 -15.17
CA SER A 401 -9.72 -11.55 -13.83
C SER A 401 -9.07 -12.60 -12.94
N ARG A 402 -7.99 -12.22 -12.27
CA ARG A 402 -7.36 -13.01 -11.21
C ARG A 402 -7.96 -12.56 -9.89
N THR A 403 -8.58 -13.46 -9.17
CA THR A 403 -8.97 -13.25 -7.78
C THR A 403 -8.09 -14.13 -6.91
N ALA A 404 -7.40 -13.53 -5.97
CA ALA A 404 -6.57 -14.20 -4.99
C ALA A 404 -7.01 -13.77 -3.59
N THR A 405 -7.11 -14.72 -2.67
CA THR A 405 -7.28 -14.39 -1.25
C THR A 405 -5.94 -13.94 -0.72
N GLY A 406 -5.80 -12.67 -0.41
CA GLY A 406 -4.58 -12.10 0.10
C GLY A 406 -4.28 -12.54 1.52
N ARG A 407 -3.02 -12.51 1.87
CA ARG A 407 -2.55 -12.68 3.24
C ARG A 407 -1.19 -12.02 3.44
N LEU A 408 -0.87 -11.67 4.67
CA LEU A 408 0.50 -11.42 5.09
C LEU A 408 1.05 -12.64 5.81
N VAL A 409 2.28 -12.98 5.50
CA VAL A 409 3.01 -14.07 6.13
C VAL A 409 4.29 -13.49 6.74
N ALA A 410 4.58 -13.83 8.00
CA ALA A 410 5.80 -13.40 8.66
C ALA A 410 6.75 -14.57 8.88
N TYR A 411 8.00 -14.35 8.54
CA TYR A 411 9.09 -15.28 8.75
C TYR A 411 10.17 -14.67 9.63
N SER A 412 10.78 -15.48 10.47
CA SER A 412 11.95 -15.09 11.25
C SER A 412 13.19 -15.03 10.37
N LEU A 413 13.85 -13.89 10.33
CA LEU A 413 15.16 -13.73 9.70
C LEU A 413 16.29 -14.40 10.52
N ALA A 414 16.00 -14.87 11.73
CA ALA A 414 16.97 -15.59 12.55
C ALA A 414 17.14 -17.05 12.14
N ASP A 415 16.09 -17.71 11.66
CA ASP A 415 16.08 -19.14 11.40
C ASP A 415 15.17 -19.57 10.21
N GLY A 416 14.49 -18.64 9.56
CA GLY A 416 13.61 -18.91 8.42
C GLY A 416 12.25 -19.49 8.78
N THR A 417 11.93 -19.65 10.07
CA THR A 417 10.67 -20.24 10.48
C THR A 417 9.50 -19.26 10.32
N ARG A 418 8.37 -19.77 9.84
CA ARG A 418 7.14 -18.97 9.78
C ARG A 418 6.63 -18.70 11.20
N GLN A 419 6.40 -17.45 11.53
CA GLN A 419 5.93 -17.01 12.83
C GLN A 419 4.40 -16.89 12.89
N TRP A 420 3.80 -16.29 11.86
CA TRP A 420 2.36 -16.13 11.77
C TRP A 420 1.89 -15.93 10.32
N THR A 421 0.58 -16.06 10.13
CA THR A 421 -0.12 -15.73 8.89
C THR A 421 -1.39 -14.97 9.25
N ALA A 422 -1.63 -13.84 8.60
CA ALA A 422 -2.85 -13.05 8.70
C ALA A 422 -3.60 -13.09 7.37
N GLY A 423 -4.82 -13.63 7.37
CA GLY A 423 -5.69 -13.65 6.19
C GLY A 423 -6.27 -12.27 5.92
N LEU A 424 -6.39 -11.89 4.66
CA LEU A 424 -7.01 -10.67 4.16
C LEU A 424 -8.06 -11.04 3.12
N ASP A 425 -9.07 -10.18 2.95
CA ASP A 425 -10.21 -10.51 2.08
C ASP A 425 -9.88 -10.48 0.59
N ASP A 426 -8.82 -9.74 0.20
CA ASP A 426 -8.39 -9.60 -1.19
C ASP A 426 -6.85 -9.48 -1.27
N GLN A 427 -6.31 -9.48 -2.49
CA GLN A 427 -4.87 -9.36 -2.76
C GLN A 427 -4.29 -8.08 -2.13
N VAL A 428 -3.10 -8.20 -1.54
CA VAL A 428 -2.36 -7.07 -0.98
C VAL A 428 -1.79 -6.23 -2.11
N THR A 429 -2.10 -4.95 -2.11
CA THR A 429 -1.66 -3.97 -3.13
C THR A 429 -0.56 -3.04 -2.63
N GLY A 430 -0.41 -2.92 -1.32
CA GLY A 430 0.62 -2.10 -0.68
C GLY A 430 0.82 -2.47 0.78
N VAL A 431 2.02 -2.23 1.29
CA VAL A 431 2.37 -2.45 2.70
C VAL A 431 3.12 -1.24 3.25
N LEU A 432 2.90 -0.95 4.53
CA LEU A 432 3.54 0.16 5.22
C LEU A 432 3.88 -0.25 6.65
N VAL A 433 5.11 0.02 7.09
CA VAL A 433 5.52 -0.14 8.48
C VAL A 433 5.15 1.11 9.28
N ASP A 434 4.44 0.92 10.39
CA ASP A 434 4.08 1.97 11.35
C ASP A 434 4.46 1.51 12.78
N GLY A 435 5.67 1.82 13.17
CA GLY A 435 6.25 1.39 14.45
C GLY A 435 6.34 -0.13 14.59
N THR A 436 5.53 -0.70 15.49
CA THR A 436 5.43 -2.16 15.71
C THR A 436 4.26 -2.80 14.97
N SER A 437 3.62 -2.08 14.07
CA SER A 437 2.51 -2.55 13.26
C SER A 437 2.84 -2.45 11.78
N VAL A 438 2.12 -3.22 10.99
CA VAL A 438 2.14 -3.14 9.53
C VAL A 438 0.72 -2.83 9.07
N TRP A 439 0.59 -1.86 8.18
CA TRP A 439 -0.63 -1.64 7.43
C TRP A 439 -0.55 -2.40 6.12
N ALA A 440 -1.56 -3.19 5.82
CA ALA A 440 -1.73 -3.87 4.55
C ALA A 440 -2.92 -3.27 3.82
N MET A 441 -2.69 -2.82 2.60
CA MET A 441 -3.73 -2.31 1.72
C MET A 441 -4.16 -3.42 0.78
N THR A 442 -5.46 -3.61 0.67
CA THR A 442 -6.11 -4.41 -0.37
C THR A 442 -6.91 -3.48 -1.28
N ARG A 443 -7.72 -4.02 -2.18
CA ARG A 443 -8.52 -3.24 -3.11
C ARG A 443 -9.41 -2.19 -2.42
N ASP A 444 -10.03 -2.55 -1.31
CA ASP A 444 -11.06 -1.76 -0.65
C ASP A 444 -10.87 -1.64 0.87
N LYS A 445 -9.73 -2.12 1.39
CA LYS A 445 -9.46 -2.13 2.82
C LYS A 445 -8.02 -1.78 3.16
N LEU A 446 -7.85 -1.17 4.31
CA LEU A 446 -6.58 -0.95 4.95
C LEU A 446 -6.60 -1.59 6.35
N THR A 447 -5.84 -2.65 6.53
CA THR A 447 -5.84 -3.46 7.74
C THR A 447 -4.55 -3.25 8.53
N ARG A 448 -4.68 -2.88 9.81
CA ARG A 448 -3.56 -2.76 10.74
C ARG A 448 -3.31 -4.08 11.44
N ILE A 449 -2.09 -4.57 11.35
CA ILE A 449 -1.64 -5.86 11.86
C ILE A 449 -0.47 -5.63 12.82
N ASP A 450 -0.53 -6.20 14.01
CA ASP A 450 0.60 -6.22 14.93
C ASP A 450 1.72 -7.09 14.36
N ALA A 451 2.90 -6.49 14.17
CA ALA A 451 4.00 -7.14 13.46
C ALA A 451 4.54 -8.38 14.21
N ALA A 452 4.48 -8.40 15.54
CA ALA A 452 5.00 -9.52 16.32
C ALA A 452 4.07 -10.74 16.33
N THR A 453 2.76 -10.52 16.25
CA THR A 453 1.76 -11.57 16.49
C THR A 453 0.87 -11.89 15.29
N GLY A 454 0.86 -11.07 14.25
CA GLY A 454 -0.06 -11.18 13.12
C GLY A 454 -1.51 -10.85 13.46
N ARG A 455 -1.79 -10.35 14.68
CA ARG A 455 -3.16 -10.03 15.10
C ARG A 455 -3.62 -8.74 14.44
N GLN A 456 -4.75 -8.82 13.76
CA GLN A 456 -5.44 -7.66 13.23
C GLN A 456 -6.01 -6.82 14.37
N SER A 457 -5.74 -5.54 14.37
CA SER A 457 -6.15 -4.60 15.42
C SER A 457 -7.14 -3.55 14.93
N ARG A 458 -7.16 -3.26 13.65
CA ARG A 458 -8.06 -2.31 13.01
C ARG A 458 -8.23 -2.64 11.54
N GLU A 459 -9.43 -2.44 11.03
CA GLU A 459 -9.77 -2.52 9.61
C GLU A 459 -10.54 -1.26 9.24
N LEU A 460 -10.15 -0.63 8.14
CA LEU A 460 -10.74 0.58 7.60
C LEU A 460 -11.14 0.30 6.16
N ASP A 461 -12.38 0.57 5.82
CA ASP A 461 -12.82 0.51 4.43
C ASP A 461 -12.17 1.66 3.64
N VAL A 462 -11.69 1.38 2.44
CA VAL A 462 -11.09 2.37 1.54
C VAL A 462 -11.93 2.44 0.27
N ASN A 463 -12.44 3.62 -0.02
CA ASN A 463 -13.29 3.80 -1.19
C ASN A 463 -12.45 4.03 -2.46
N ASP A 464 -12.78 3.28 -3.51
CA ASP A 464 -12.39 3.54 -4.91
C ASP A 464 -10.88 3.48 -5.24
N THR A 465 -10.16 2.50 -4.68
CA THR A 465 -8.76 2.25 -5.05
C THR A 465 -8.56 1.01 -5.94
N ALA A 466 -9.65 0.43 -6.41
CA ALA A 466 -9.67 -0.87 -7.11
C ALA A 466 -8.82 -0.95 -8.39
N SER A 467 -8.48 0.19 -9.00
CA SER A 467 -7.67 0.28 -10.21
C SER A 467 -6.19 0.60 -9.92
N LEU A 468 -5.84 0.88 -8.67
CA LEU A 468 -4.48 1.24 -8.27
C LEU A 468 -3.73 0.00 -7.78
N TYR A 469 -2.96 -0.64 -8.65
CA TYR A 469 -2.12 -1.77 -8.30
C TYR A 469 -0.87 -1.82 -9.17
N PRO A 470 0.32 -1.97 -8.59
CA PRO A 470 0.64 -1.84 -7.16
C PRO A 470 0.68 -0.40 -6.68
N VAL A 471 0.70 -0.19 -5.37
CA VAL A 471 0.78 1.15 -4.78
C VAL A 471 1.93 1.28 -3.78
N ASP A 472 2.57 2.43 -3.77
CA ASP A 472 3.44 2.87 -2.68
C ASP A 472 2.57 3.57 -1.62
N LEU A 473 2.58 3.02 -0.41
CA LEU A 473 1.75 3.46 0.70
C LEU A 473 2.61 4.17 1.74
N SER A 474 2.22 5.36 2.14
CA SER A 474 2.91 6.11 3.20
C SER A 474 1.93 6.74 4.19
N ALA A 475 2.37 6.90 5.45
CA ALA A 475 1.60 7.60 6.46
C ALA A 475 1.83 9.11 6.36
N ALA A 476 0.73 9.87 6.30
CA ALA A 476 0.74 11.34 6.32
C ALA A 476 0.34 11.93 7.68
N GLY A 477 -0.16 11.09 8.59
CA GLY A 477 -0.61 11.45 9.93
C GLY A 477 -1.34 10.29 10.60
N ARG A 478 -2.01 10.57 11.71
CA ARG A 478 -2.84 9.55 12.37
C ARG A 478 -4.04 9.22 11.47
N GLU A 479 -4.08 7.97 10.95
CA GLU A 479 -5.13 7.51 10.02
C GLU A 479 -5.27 8.38 8.77
N GLN A 480 -4.18 9.00 8.36
CA GLN A 480 -4.05 9.70 7.10
C GLN A 480 -2.94 9.03 6.31
N PHE A 481 -3.27 8.60 5.12
CA PHE A 481 -2.34 7.88 4.26
C PHE A 481 -2.26 8.55 2.90
N THR A 482 -1.13 8.34 2.27
CA THR A 482 -0.95 8.67 0.87
C THR A 482 -0.76 7.40 0.09
N VAL A 483 -1.48 7.29 -0.99
CA VAL A 483 -1.43 6.18 -1.95
C VAL A 483 -0.87 6.72 -3.25
N VAL A 484 0.24 6.16 -3.71
CA VAL A 484 0.87 6.50 -4.99
C VAL A 484 0.79 5.29 -5.89
N ALA A 485 0.09 5.41 -7.01
CA ALA A 485 0.02 4.36 -8.01
C ALA A 485 1.29 4.37 -8.87
N GLU A 486 1.82 3.19 -9.16
CA GLU A 486 2.92 3.02 -10.10
C GLU A 486 2.43 3.31 -11.53
N ASP A 487 1.32 2.72 -11.92
CA ASP A 487 0.71 2.94 -13.23
C ASP A 487 -0.15 4.21 -13.23
N GLY A 488 0.05 5.07 -14.23
CA GLY A 488 -0.87 6.15 -14.55
C GLY A 488 -2.03 5.59 -15.39
N THR A 489 -3.26 5.84 -14.97
CA THR A 489 -4.43 5.59 -15.80
C THR A 489 -4.99 6.89 -16.35
N ARG A 490 -5.65 6.84 -17.52
CA ARG A 490 -6.13 8.05 -18.22
C ARG A 490 -7.03 8.93 -17.39
N ASP A 491 -7.81 8.32 -16.49
CA ASP A 491 -8.91 8.96 -15.78
C ASP A 491 -8.72 8.95 -14.26
N GLU A 492 -7.61 8.39 -13.75
CA GLU A 492 -7.40 8.27 -12.33
C GLU A 492 -6.20 9.08 -11.84
N PRO A 493 -6.34 9.77 -10.72
CA PRO A 493 -5.24 10.49 -10.11
C PRO A 493 -4.18 9.51 -9.61
N PRO A 494 -2.91 9.72 -9.99
CA PRO A 494 -1.83 8.80 -9.64
C PRO A 494 -1.42 8.90 -8.16
N VAL A 495 -1.83 9.96 -7.48
CA VAL A 495 -1.55 10.19 -6.06
C VAL A 495 -2.82 10.63 -5.37
N ARG A 496 -3.13 9.98 -4.24
CA ARG A 496 -4.31 10.27 -3.43
C ARG A 496 -3.93 10.37 -1.96
N GLY A 497 -4.55 11.28 -1.26
CA GLY A 497 -4.61 11.25 0.20
C GLY A 497 -5.91 10.63 0.66
N ILE A 498 -5.87 9.69 1.57
CA ILE A 498 -7.04 9.04 2.16
C ILE A 498 -7.03 9.27 3.68
N SER A 499 -8.20 9.65 4.22
CA SER A 499 -8.38 9.91 5.65
C SER A 499 -9.83 9.72 6.11
#